data_e2eb79281e1f89f58afba4a445928e67
#
_entry.id   e2eb79281e1f89f58afba4a445928e67
#
_cell.length_a   1.000
_cell.length_b   1.000
_cell.length_c   1.000
_cell.angle_alpha   90.00
_cell.angle_beta   90.00
_cell.angle_gamma   90.00
#
_symmetry.space_group_name_H-M   'P 1'
#
loop_
_entity.id
_entity.type
_entity.pdbx_description
1 polymer ?
#
loop_
_entity_poly.entity_id
_entity_poly.type
_entity_poly.pdbx_seq_one_letter_code
_entity_poly.pdbx_strand_id
1 'polypeptide(L)'
;MRHGSGIRYALLGVVSRNPEGVHGYALKRQCERTLGSFWQLNFGEIYRVLDRLAGEGLIEQVVVEPESSRKLYRITADGRRSLDDFILAPPTDAPRPLRQELAVKLLFAAPERLPELLRLVDHQRESYMQELFRLGVQRRRLARAAVDAFVTNLLIDGAELAVRAELAWLDEVARKLQERFPPTP
;
A
#
# COMPACT_ATOMS: atom_id res chain seq x y z
N MET A 1 -12.32 9.49 2.94
CA MET A 1 -11.88 9.00 4.26
C MET A 1 -12.01 7.48 4.39
N ARG A 2 -11.25 6.64 3.70
CA ARG A 2 -11.26 5.16 3.91
C ARG A 2 -9.94 4.46 3.56
N HIS A 3 -8.79 5.14 3.64
CA HIS A 3 -7.48 4.46 3.57
C HIS A 3 -7.20 3.61 4.82
N GLY A 4 -7.94 3.82 5.91
CA GLY A 4 -7.71 3.15 7.20
C GLY A 4 -8.23 1.72 7.32
N SER A 5 -9.19 1.27 6.49
CA SER A 5 -9.76 -0.06 6.69
C SER A 5 -8.83 -1.17 6.20
N GLY A 6 -8.18 -1.02 5.05
CA GLY A 6 -7.28 -2.04 4.50
C GLY A 6 -6.06 -2.30 5.38
N ILE A 7 -5.40 -1.25 5.88
CA ILE A 7 -4.24 -1.36 6.80
C ILE A 7 -4.65 -2.06 8.09
N ARG A 8 -5.81 -1.72 8.63
CA ARG A 8 -6.37 -2.32 9.84
C ARG A 8 -6.48 -3.84 9.70
N TYR A 9 -7.13 -4.32 8.66
CA TYR A 9 -7.31 -5.75 8.44
C TYR A 9 -6.03 -6.46 7.98
N ALA A 10 -5.13 -5.78 7.31
CA ALA A 10 -3.81 -6.32 7.01
C ALA A 10 -3.00 -6.59 8.29
N LEU A 11 -2.98 -5.64 9.23
CA LEU A 11 -2.33 -5.82 10.53
C LEU A 11 -3.02 -6.92 11.36
N LEU A 12 -4.36 -6.92 11.40
CA LEU A 12 -5.13 -7.96 12.06
C LEU A 12 -4.85 -9.35 11.48
N GLY A 13 -4.74 -9.46 10.15
CA GLY A 13 -4.36 -10.69 9.45
C GLY A 13 -2.95 -11.16 9.78
N VAL A 14 -1.98 -10.25 9.92
CA VAL A 14 -0.62 -10.62 10.35
C VAL A 14 -0.62 -11.09 11.81
N VAL A 15 -1.34 -10.39 12.70
CA VAL A 15 -1.47 -10.81 14.10
C VAL A 15 -2.13 -12.19 14.20
N SER A 16 -3.14 -12.48 13.40
CA SER A 16 -3.87 -13.78 13.41
C SER A 16 -2.98 -14.97 13.04
N ARG A 17 -1.93 -14.76 12.26
CA ARG A 17 -0.94 -15.80 11.88
C ARG A 17 0.09 -16.09 12.97
N ASN A 18 0.05 -15.35 14.07
CA ASN A 18 0.96 -15.49 15.21
C ASN A 18 0.15 -15.78 16.48
N PRO A 19 -0.31 -17.03 16.71
CA PRO A 19 -1.18 -17.37 17.85
C PRO A 19 -0.52 -17.10 19.20
N GLU A 20 0.81 -17.25 19.30
CA GLU A 20 1.58 -16.95 20.52
C GLU A 20 1.80 -15.45 20.74
N GLY A 21 1.42 -14.63 19.74
CA GLY A 21 1.59 -13.19 19.76
C GLY A 21 2.78 -12.71 18.92
N VAL A 22 2.77 -11.43 18.58
CA VAL A 22 3.80 -10.80 17.75
C VAL A 22 4.19 -9.43 18.30
N HIS A 23 5.48 -9.13 18.34
CA HIS A 23 5.99 -7.80 18.69
C HIS A 23 5.81 -6.82 17.53
N GLY A 24 5.58 -5.53 17.84
CA GLY A 24 5.36 -4.49 16.82
C GLY A 24 6.45 -4.42 15.76
N TYR A 25 7.72 -4.62 16.10
CA TYR A 25 8.81 -4.67 15.13
C TYR A 25 8.72 -5.89 14.19
N ALA A 26 8.49 -7.08 14.77
CA ALA A 26 8.33 -8.31 13.99
C ALA A 26 7.09 -8.23 13.08
N LEU A 27 6.01 -7.63 13.57
CA LEU A 27 4.78 -7.37 12.81
C LEU A 27 5.07 -6.46 11.60
N LYS A 28 5.82 -5.37 11.77
CA LYS A 28 6.22 -4.52 10.63
C LYS A 28 6.99 -5.32 9.59
N ARG A 29 8.00 -6.10 9.99
CA ARG A 29 8.77 -6.95 9.07
C ARG A 29 7.91 -8.00 8.37
N GLN A 30 6.92 -8.56 9.05
CA GLN A 30 5.98 -9.51 8.44
C GLN A 30 5.05 -8.81 7.45
N CYS A 31 4.55 -7.61 7.78
CA CYS A 31 3.78 -6.79 6.83
C CYS A 31 4.59 -6.47 5.58
N GLU A 32 5.83 -6.00 5.72
CA GLU A 32 6.72 -5.70 4.59
C GLU A 32 6.98 -6.94 3.72
N ARG A 33 7.10 -8.13 4.31
CA ARG A 33 7.26 -9.38 3.56
C ARG A 33 5.99 -9.85 2.89
N THR A 34 4.84 -9.71 3.55
CA THR A 34 3.55 -10.23 3.07
C THR A 34 2.89 -9.27 2.07
N LEU A 35 2.98 -7.97 2.32
CA LEU A 35 2.33 -6.94 1.54
C LEU A 35 3.30 -6.29 0.53
N GLY A 36 4.61 -6.52 0.70
CA GLY A 36 5.65 -6.03 -0.19
C GLY A 36 5.62 -4.50 -0.35
N SER A 37 5.91 -4.05 -1.56
CA SER A 37 5.86 -2.64 -1.95
C SER A 37 4.44 -2.07 -2.07
N PHE A 38 3.40 -2.92 -1.95
CA PHE A 38 2.01 -2.48 -2.05
C PHE A 38 1.61 -1.53 -0.92
N TRP A 39 2.29 -1.63 0.25
CA TRP A 39 2.04 -0.79 1.40
C TRP A 39 3.31 -0.34 2.09
N GLN A 40 3.62 0.94 1.96
CA GLN A 40 4.68 1.59 2.73
C GLN A 40 4.10 2.02 4.09
N LEU A 41 4.29 1.17 5.10
CA LEU A 41 3.84 1.44 6.47
C LEU A 41 5.00 2.02 7.28
N ASN A 42 4.77 3.18 7.90
CA ASN A 42 5.69 3.70 8.91
C ASN A 42 5.34 3.18 10.32
N PHE A 43 6.31 3.21 11.23
CA PHE A 43 6.10 2.72 12.61
C PHE A 43 4.96 3.44 13.33
N GLY A 44 4.87 4.76 13.21
CA GLY A 44 3.83 5.53 13.88
C GLY A 44 2.42 5.18 13.41
N GLU A 45 2.26 4.82 12.14
CA GLU A 45 0.99 4.37 11.59
C GLU A 45 0.61 2.98 12.13
N ILE A 46 1.58 2.06 12.16
CA ILE A 46 1.37 0.71 12.70
C ILE A 46 0.91 0.78 14.15
N TYR A 47 1.62 1.51 15.00
CA TYR A 47 1.26 1.60 16.43
C TYR A 47 -0.10 2.28 16.65
N ARG A 48 -0.42 3.34 15.89
CA ARG A 48 -1.77 3.94 15.96
C ARG A 48 -2.90 2.97 15.60
N VAL A 49 -2.66 2.11 14.62
CA VAL A 49 -3.66 1.10 14.24
C VAL A 49 -3.74 -0.01 15.27
N LEU A 50 -2.60 -0.47 15.83
CA LEU A 50 -2.58 -1.46 16.89
C LEU A 50 -3.28 -0.97 18.17
N ASP A 51 -3.05 0.29 18.58
CA ASP A 51 -3.73 0.88 19.74
C ASP A 51 -5.24 0.96 19.51
N ARG A 52 -5.68 1.30 18.29
CA ARG A 52 -7.09 1.27 17.93
C ARG A 52 -7.69 -0.13 17.97
N LEU A 53 -7.01 -1.13 17.39
CA LEU A 53 -7.44 -2.52 17.42
C LEU A 53 -7.55 -3.06 18.85
N ALA A 54 -6.63 -2.68 19.72
CA ALA A 54 -6.67 -3.02 21.14
C ALA A 54 -7.83 -2.33 21.87
N GLY A 55 -8.05 -1.03 21.60
CA GLY A 55 -9.18 -0.28 22.15
C GLY A 55 -10.56 -0.81 21.70
N GLU A 56 -10.62 -1.42 20.52
CA GLU A 56 -11.82 -2.09 20.00
C GLU A 56 -11.95 -3.56 20.46
N GLY A 57 -10.99 -4.07 21.25
CA GLY A 57 -11.00 -5.44 21.76
C GLY A 57 -10.70 -6.52 20.71
N LEU A 58 -10.19 -6.14 19.52
CA LEU A 58 -9.91 -7.08 18.43
C LEU A 58 -8.52 -7.76 18.58
N ILE A 59 -7.62 -7.11 19.31
CA ILE A 59 -6.35 -7.67 19.77
C ILE A 59 -6.18 -7.36 21.24
N GLU A 60 -5.40 -8.19 21.92
CA GLU A 60 -4.95 -7.93 23.28
C GLU A 60 -3.45 -7.61 23.32
N GLN A 61 -3.06 -6.78 24.27
CA GLN A 61 -1.67 -6.49 24.57
C GLN A 61 -1.23 -7.34 25.75
N VAL A 62 -0.26 -8.22 25.52
CA VAL A 62 0.33 -9.04 26.58
C VAL A 62 1.70 -8.47 26.92
N VAL A 63 1.91 -8.10 28.17
CA VAL A 63 3.23 -7.68 28.68
C VAL A 63 3.99 -8.94 29.06
N VAL A 64 5.05 -9.27 28.30
CA VAL A 64 5.83 -10.50 28.51
C VAL A 64 6.83 -10.36 29.66
N GLU A 65 7.36 -9.16 29.85
CA GLU A 65 8.32 -8.85 30.92
C GLU A 65 8.04 -7.45 31.48
N PRO A 66 7.88 -7.29 32.81
CA PRO A 66 7.63 -5.98 33.43
C PRO A 66 8.73 -4.95 33.17
N GLU A 67 9.96 -5.40 32.95
CA GLU A 67 11.15 -4.55 32.76
C GLU A 67 11.40 -4.21 31.29
N SER A 68 10.85 -4.95 30.35
CA SER A 68 10.92 -4.62 28.92
C SER A 68 9.62 -3.97 28.48
N SER A 69 9.68 -2.75 27.98
CA SER A 69 8.52 -2.07 27.38
C SER A 69 8.01 -2.76 26.08
N ARG A 70 8.36 -4.02 25.87
CA ARG A 70 8.01 -4.79 24.66
C ARG A 70 6.60 -5.37 24.81
N LYS A 71 5.69 -4.82 24.03
CA LYS A 71 4.31 -5.30 23.94
C LYS A 71 4.22 -6.41 22.89
N LEU A 72 3.58 -7.52 23.27
CA LEU A 72 3.12 -8.58 22.39
C LEU A 72 1.65 -8.33 22.04
N TYR A 73 1.30 -8.50 20.79
CA TYR A 73 -0.06 -8.36 20.29
C TYR A 73 -0.59 -9.74 19.89
N ARG A 74 -1.75 -10.11 20.42
CA ARG A 74 -2.43 -11.38 20.14
C ARG A 74 -3.85 -11.08 19.67
N ILE A 75 -4.34 -11.85 18.69
CA ILE A 75 -5.71 -11.69 18.21
C ILE A 75 -6.72 -12.28 19.21
N THR A 76 -7.82 -11.58 19.44
CA THR A 76 -8.96 -12.07 20.25
C THR A 76 -9.93 -12.90 19.40
N ALA A 77 -10.90 -13.56 20.05
CA ALA A 77 -11.99 -14.24 19.35
C ALA A 77 -12.83 -13.26 18.49
N ASP A 78 -13.05 -12.05 19.00
CA ASP A 78 -13.76 -10.98 18.27
C ASP A 78 -12.94 -10.47 17.09
N GLY A 79 -11.62 -10.36 17.26
CA GLY A 79 -10.72 -10.04 16.16
C GLY A 79 -10.74 -11.06 15.03
N ARG A 80 -10.78 -12.35 15.37
CA ARG A 80 -10.92 -13.43 14.35
C ARG A 80 -12.23 -13.30 13.58
N ARG A 81 -13.36 -13.15 14.30
CA ARG A 81 -14.68 -12.94 13.65
C ARG A 81 -14.67 -11.73 12.73
N SER A 82 -14.17 -10.58 13.23
CA SER A 82 -14.08 -9.35 12.43
C SER A 82 -13.20 -9.51 11.19
N LEU A 83 -12.13 -10.29 11.25
CA LEU A 83 -11.27 -10.60 10.11
C LEU A 83 -11.99 -11.49 9.10
N ASP A 84 -12.67 -12.54 9.55
CA ASP A 84 -13.43 -13.45 8.71
C ASP A 84 -14.58 -12.72 8.00
N ASP A 85 -15.32 -11.89 8.71
CA ASP A 85 -16.39 -11.04 8.16
C ASP A 85 -15.83 -10.11 7.07
N PHE A 86 -14.67 -9.50 7.29
CA PHE A 86 -14.03 -8.64 6.30
C PHE A 86 -13.60 -9.42 5.05
N ILE A 87 -13.04 -10.62 5.22
CA ILE A 87 -12.57 -11.45 4.11
C ILE A 87 -13.75 -11.87 3.20
N LEU A 88 -14.91 -12.14 3.81
CA LEU A 88 -16.12 -12.58 3.09
C LEU A 88 -17.00 -11.42 2.61
N ALA A 89 -16.77 -10.20 3.11
CA ALA A 89 -17.55 -9.04 2.71
C ALA A 89 -17.31 -8.68 1.23
N PRO A 90 -18.34 -8.22 0.51
CA PRO A 90 -18.15 -7.68 -0.84
C PRO A 90 -17.15 -6.52 -0.84
N PRO A 91 -16.29 -6.39 -1.88
CA PRO A 91 -15.41 -5.25 -1.99
C PRO A 91 -16.21 -3.95 -2.13
N THR A 92 -15.61 -2.83 -1.72
CA THR A 92 -16.24 -1.51 -1.90
C THR A 92 -16.34 -1.15 -3.38
N ASP A 93 -17.51 -0.70 -3.82
CA ASP A 93 -17.81 -0.30 -5.21
C ASP A 93 -17.16 1.04 -5.61
N ALA A 94 -16.52 1.73 -4.66
CA ALA A 94 -15.88 3.01 -4.93
C ALA A 94 -14.63 2.82 -5.79
N PRO A 95 -14.61 3.35 -7.03
CA PRO A 95 -13.41 3.34 -7.85
C PRO A 95 -12.28 4.07 -7.12
N ARG A 96 -11.04 3.60 -7.30
CA ARG A 96 -9.87 4.32 -6.78
C ARG A 96 -9.79 5.69 -7.45
N PRO A 97 -9.79 6.80 -6.69
CA PRO A 97 -9.61 8.10 -7.29
C PRO A 97 -8.24 8.16 -7.96
N LEU A 98 -8.15 8.85 -9.10
CA LEU A 98 -6.89 9.29 -9.71
C LEU A 98 -6.00 9.90 -8.64
N ARG A 99 -4.68 9.71 -8.72
CA ARG A 99 -3.75 10.32 -7.76
C ARG A 99 -3.96 11.81 -7.73
N GLN A 100 -4.49 12.30 -6.62
CA GLN A 100 -5.07 13.64 -6.49
C GLN A 100 -4.05 14.75 -6.73
N GLU A 101 -2.76 14.54 -6.39
CA GLU A 101 -1.77 15.62 -6.43
C GLU A 101 -1.49 16.12 -7.85
N LEU A 102 -1.19 15.23 -8.80
CA LEU A 102 -0.93 15.64 -10.18
C LEU A 102 -2.19 16.20 -10.85
N ALA A 103 -3.37 15.62 -10.56
CA ALA A 103 -4.65 16.12 -11.08
C ALA A 103 -4.92 17.55 -10.59
N VAL A 104 -4.67 17.85 -9.31
CA VAL A 104 -4.78 19.20 -8.75
C VAL A 104 -3.79 20.15 -9.41
N LYS A 105 -2.54 19.73 -9.61
CA LYS A 105 -1.52 20.56 -10.29
C LYS A 105 -1.94 20.87 -11.73
N LEU A 106 -2.46 19.90 -12.46
CA LEU A 106 -2.97 20.10 -13.83
C LEU A 106 -4.17 21.05 -13.89
N LEU A 107 -5.10 20.95 -12.90
CA LEU A 107 -6.31 21.78 -12.87
C LEU A 107 -6.03 23.26 -12.55
N PHE A 108 -5.03 23.52 -11.72
CA PHE A 108 -4.78 24.87 -11.19
C PHE A 108 -3.48 25.53 -11.66
N ALA A 109 -2.70 24.85 -12.51
CA ALA A 109 -1.52 25.47 -13.10
C ALA A 109 -1.91 26.54 -14.10
N ALA A 110 -1.26 27.71 -14.01
CA ALA A 110 -1.36 28.72 -15.06
C ALA A 110 -0.69 28.21 -16.35
N PRO A 111 -1.18 28.62 -17.54
CA PRO A 111 -0.66 28.17 -18.83
C PRO A 111 0.87 28.26 -18.96
N GLU A 112 1.45 29.31 -18.39
CA GLU A 112 2.90 29.60 -18.42
C GLU A 112 3.72 28.55 -17.65
N ARG A 113 3.08 27.80 -16.74
CA ARG A 113 3.70 26.74 -15.91
C ARG A 113 3.67 25.36 -16.56
N LEU A 114 3.02 25.22 -17.72
CA LEU A 114 2.86 23.93 -18.39
C LEU A 114 4.18 23.23 -18.76
N PRO A 115 5.26 23.96 -19.20
CA PRO A 115 6.56 23.31 -19.40
C PRO A 115 7.16 22.73 -18.12
N GLU A 116 6.88 23.34 -16.96
CA GLU A 116 7.29 22.80 -15.66
C GLU A 116 6.49 21.54 -15.31
N LEU A 117 5.20 21.49 -15.64
CA LEU A 117 4.36 20.31 -15.44
C LEU A 117 4.84 19.12 -16.27
N LEU A 118 5.35 19.32 -17.47
CA LEU A 118 5.94 18.24 -18.28
C LEU A 118 7.11 17.58 -17.54
N ARG A 119 7.99 18.38 -16.90
CA ARG A 119 9.07 17.84 -16.08
C ARG A 119 8.56 17.05 -14.87
N LEU A 120 7.45 17.47 -14.26
CA LEU A 120 6.82 16.73 -13.16
C LEU A 120 6.20 15.42 -13.65
N VAL A 121 5.61 15.41 -14.84
CA VAL A 121 5.10 14.19 -15.49
C VAL A 121 6.24 13.22 -15.75
N ASP A 122 7.37 13.67 -16.29
CA ASP A 122 8.54 12.83 -16.54
C ASP A 122 9.11 12.26 -15.25
N HIS A 123 9.24 13.06 -14.21
CA HIS A 123 9.67 12.58 -12.90
C HIS A 123 8.72 11.52 -12.32
N GLN A 124 7.42 11.71 -12.48
CA GLN A 124 6.42 10.72 -12.04
C GLN A 124 6.52 9.43 -12.86
N ARG A 125 6.78 9.51 -14.17
CA ARG A 125 7.03 8.34 -15.03
C ARG A 125 8.24 7.54 -14.55
N GLU A 126 9.36 8.21 -14.25
CA GLU A 126 10.55 7.56 -13.69
C GLU A 126 10.23 6.80 -12.40
N SER A 127 9.47 7.41 -11.51
CA SER A 127 9.04 6.79 -10.25
C SER A 127 8.22 5.51 -10.50
N TYR A 128 7.32 5.51 -11.47
CA TYR A 128 6.53 4.33 -11.84
C TYR A 128 7.36 3.25 -12.56
N MET A 129 8.32 3.64 -13.39
CA MET A 129 9.25 2.67 -13.99
C MET A 129 10.10 1.96 -12.92
N GLN A 130 10.56 2.70 -11.90
CA GLN A 130 11.25 2.11 -10.76
C GLN A 130 10.35 1.14 -9.98
N GLU A 131 9.05 1.45 -9.86
CA GLU A 131 8.10 0.53 -9.21
C GLU A 131 7.92 -0.75 -10.01
N LEU A 132 7.77 -0.69 -11.33
CA LEU A 132 7.74 -1.89 -12.18
C LEU A 132 8.99 -2.74 -12.01
N PHE A 133 10.16 -2.11 -11.94
CA PHE A 133 11.40 -2.83 -11.69
C PHE A 133 11.39 -3.55 -10.33
N ARG A 134 10.93 -2.87 -9.26
CA ARG A 134 10.79 -3.46 -7.91
C ARG A 134 9.84 -4.66 -7.90
N LEU A 135 8.68 -4.54 -8.55
CA LEU A 135 7.71 -5.65 -8.69
C LEU A 135 8.34 -6.85 -9.42
N GLY A 136 9.08 -6.61 -10.50
CA GLY A 136 9.80 -7.65 -11.22
C GLY A 136 10.88 -8.35 -10.37
N VAL A 137 11.60 -7.61 -9.52
CA VAL A 137 12.55 -8.20 -8.55
C VAL A 137 11.82 -9.07 -7.54
N GLN A 138 10.70 -8.61 -7.01
CA GLN A 138 9.89 -9.35 -6.05
C GLN A 138 9.37 -10.66 -6.66
N ARG A 139 8.84 -10.61 -7.88
CA ARG A 139 8.39 -11.80 -8.63
C ARG A 139 9.52 -12.86 -8.76
N ARG A 140 10.71 -12.42 -9.14
CA ARG A 140 11.87 -13.33 -9.26
C ARG A 140 12.30 -13.95 -7.93
N ARG A 141 12.16 -13.21 -6.82
CA ARG A 141 12.44 -13.74 -5.48
C ARG A 141 11.43 -14.81 -5.08
N LEU A 142 10.14 -14.59 -5.35
CA LEU A 142 9.07 -15.56 -5.07
C LEU A 142 9.21 -16.84 -5.89
N ALA A 143 9.58 -16.72 -7.17
CA ALA A 143 9.81 -17.88 -8.03
C ALA A 143 10.94 -18.81 -7.53
N ARG A 144 11.85 -18.28 -6.71
CA ARG A 144 12.95 -19.05 -6.10
C ARG A 144 12.60 -19.59 -4.71
N ALA A 145 11.54 -19.11 -4.09
CA ALA A 145 11.09 -19.58 -2.79
C ALA A 145 10.18 -20.80 -2.97
N ALA A 146 10.46 -21.89 -2.27
CA ALA A 146 9.65 -23.13 -2.30
C ALA A 146 8.33 -22.97 -1.51
N VAL A 147 7.66 -21.83 -1.64
CA VAL A 147 6.40 -21.50 -0.95
C VAL A 147 5.32 -21.26 -2.00
N ASP A 148 4.09 -21.66 -1.70
CA ASP A 148 2.94 -21.28 -2.54
C ASP A 148 2.82 -19.76 -2.64
N ALA A 149 3.22 -19.24 -3.79
CA ALA A 149 3.25 -17.81 -4.09
C ALA A 149 2.04 -17.36 -4.93
N PHE A 150 1.02 -18.21 -5.11
CA PHE A 150 -0.10 -17.95 -6.01
C PHE A 150 -0.78 -16.61 -5.72
N VAL A 151 -1.25 -16.40 -4.49
CA VAL A 151 -1.94 -15.16 -4.10
C VAL A 151 -1.00 -13.96 -4.22
N THR A 152 0.27 -14.10 -3.82
CA THR A 152 1.25 -13.01 -3.91
C THR A 152 1.53 -12.63 -5.38
N ASN A 153 1.60 -13.61 -6.28
CA ASN A 153 1.74 -13.35 -7.71
C ASN A 153 0.52 -12.62 -8.29
N LEU A 154 -0.71 -12.99 -7.89
CA LEU A 154 -1.93 -12.27 -8.29
C LEU A 154 -1.89 -10.80 -7.84
N LEU A 155 -1.39 -10.53 -6.63
CA LEU A 155 -1.23 -9.15 -6.15
C LEU A 155 -0.18 -8.38 -6.95
N ILE A 156 0.93 -9.02 -7.32
CA ILE A 156 1.96 -8.43 -8.18
C ILE A 156 1.38 -8.13 -9.58
N ASP A 157 0.62 -9.06 -10.17
CA ASP A 157 -0.04 -8.85 -11.46
C ASP A 157 -0.96 -7.63 -11.42
N GLY A 158 -1.80 -7.54 -10.39
CA GLY A 158 -2.67 -6.39 -10.20
C GLY A 158 -1.91 -5.06 -10.04
N ALA A 159 -0.80 -5.07 -9.31
CA ALA A 159 0.04 -3.89 -9.14
C ALA A 159 0.75 -3.49 -10.44
N GLU A 160 1.29 -4.44 -11.20
CA GLU A 160 1.91 -4.17 -12.50
C GLU A 160 0.90 -3.57 -13.48
N LEU A 161 -0.32 -4.12 -13.55
CA LEU A 161 -1.39 -3.57 -14.39
C LEU A 161 -1.76 -2.14 -14.00
N ALA A 162 -1.90 -1.87 -12.69
CA ALA A 162 -2.19 -0.54 -12.19
C ALA A 162 -1.08 0.46 -12.55
N VAL A 163 0.19 0.10 -12.36
CA VAL A 163 1.33 0.96 -12.69
C VAL A 163 1.42 1.20 -14.20
N ARG A 164 1.15 0.20 -15.05
CA ARG A 164 1.11 0.36 -16.51
C ARG A 164 -0.03 1.30 -16.95
N ALA A 165 -1.20 1.22 -16.32
CA ALA A 165 -2.30 2.14 -16.59
C ALA A 165 -1.95 3.60 -16.23
N GLU A 166 -1.28 3.81 -15.10
CA GLU A 166 -0.79 5.14 -14.71
C GLU A 166 0.26 5.68 -15.70
N LEU A 167 1.21 4.84 -16.13
CA LEU A 167 2.20 5.22 -17.15
C LEU A 167 1.52 5.62 -18.47
N ALA A 168 0.55 4.82 -18.94
CA ALA A 168 -0.19 5.14 -20.16
C ALA A 168 -0.96 6.47 -20.04
N TRP A 169 -1.54 6.75 -18.86
CA TRP A 169 -2.18 8.04 -18.62
C TRP A 169 -1.19 9.20 -18.62
N LEU A 170 -0.02 9.05 -18.01
CA LEU A 170 1.03 10.08 -18.00
C LEU A 170 1.57 10.35 -19.41
N ASP A 171 1.73 9.31 -20.24
CA ASP A 171 2.12 9.45 -21.64
C ASP A 171 1.08 10.28 -22.43
N GLU A 172 -0.21 10.01 -22.20
CA GLU A 172 -1.30 10.76 -22.82
C GLU A 172 -1.36 12.22 -22.34
N VAL A 173 -1.13 12.46 -21.05
CA VAL A 173 -1.02 13.82 -20.48
C VAL A 173 0.13 14.59 -21.16
N ALA A 174 1.33 13.96 -21.21
CA ALA A 174 2.50 14.58 -21.83
C ALA A 174 2.23 14.93 -23.30
N ARG A 175 1.68 13.98 -24.06
CA ARG A 175 1.34 14.17 -25.48
C ARG A 175 0.38 15.35 -25.67
N LYS A 176 -0.73 15.41 -24.92
CA LYS A 176 -1.73 16.48 -25.03
C LYS A 176 -1.20 17.84 -24.61
N LEU A 177 -0.35 17.89 -23.57
CA LEU A 177 0.29 19.13 -23.17
C LEU A 177 1.25 19.65 -24.27
N GLN A 178 2.06 18.76 -24.89
CA GLN A 178 2.95 19.13 -25.98
C GLN A 178 2.21 19.59 -27.25
N GLU A 179 1.09 18.93 -27.58
CA GLU A 179 0.26 19.34 -28.72
C GLU A 179 -0.39 20.71 -28.50
N ARG A 180 -0.84 20.97 -27.27
CA ARG A 180 -1.52 22.24 -26.94
C ARG A 180 -0.55 23.40 -26.79
N PHE A 181 0.69 23.12 -26.35
CA PHE A 181 1.74 24.09 -26.06
C PHE A 181 3.05 23.61 -26.68
N PRO A 182 3.18 23.70 -28.02
CA PRO A 182 4.39 23.27 -28.69
C PRO A 182 5.58 24.13 -28.19
N PRO A 183 6.78 23.53 -28.06
CA PRO A 183 7.97 24.29 -27.71
C PRO A 183 8.14 25.43 -28.70
N THR A 184 8.39 26.63 -28.19
CA THR A 184 8.72 27.79 -29.04
C THR A 184 10.03 27.49 -29.78
N PRO A 185 10.10 27.72 -31.11
CA PRO A 185 11.29 27.44 -31.90
C PRO A 185 12.52 28.28 -31.46
#